data_b0e139a03bb6dbdf62a612bb11f18895
#
_entry.id   b0e139a03bb6dbdf62a612bb11f18895
#
_cell.length_a   1.000
_cell.length_b   1.000
_cell.length_c   1.000
_cell.angle_alpha   90.00
_cell.angle_beta   90.00
_cell.angle_gamma   90.00
#
_symmetry.space_group_name_H-M   'P 1'
#
loop_
_entity.id
_entity.type
_entity.pdbx_description
1 polymer ?
#
loop_
_entity_poly.entity_id
_entity_poly.type
_entity_poly.pdbx_seq_one_letter_code
_entity_poly.pdbx_strand_id
1 'polypeptide(L)'
;MNTQIRRLFVIVLMMFAALGLMVTNNQVIQAPSLNADGRNQRTILHAAETDRGPIIVDGTAIASSEKVEGSSRYQRSYSQGPLYAHTTGYFSAAFSQSTGMEAAAEDILDGQSQALLAQRFRNLFTGQNRQGGGVVLTLNPQMQQIAAEKLGNRKGAVVALDAKTGAVLAMYSSPSYDPNSLAVFDSQEANAAYTKLINNPSKPLYNRAIAGDLYAPGSSFKILTTIALLEKGAVTPQTEMDSPVSTVLPGTQTSVSNIESTECGNGHPTLAEAFARSCNTTFVLASEKLTHTDLADLTNRFEFGTSQKIPLSVTASQFPDSTDSAQLAMSSIGQYSVKVTPLEMAMVSQTIANKGTMMRPYMISQIVDSDLQVQSETSPVRVGQKISPEIASQMTELMQGVVSQPYGTGTEMALPGISVAAKTGTAEVGDGSGHANAWAVGFAPADNPKIAFAVLVEGDDSRPVPHGGSDAGPIARALLQEGLK
;
A
#
# COMPACT_ATOMS: atom_id res chain seq x y z
N MET A 1 -7.13 -43.03 61.43
CA MET A 1 -6.08 -42.05 60.99
C MET A 1 -5.99 -41.91 59.43
N ASN A 2 -6.20 -42.93 58.65
CA ASN A 2 -6.00 -42.88 57.22
C ASN A 2 -7.02 -42.04 56.40
N THR A 3 -8.30 -41.96 56.83
CA THR A 3 -9.33 -41.31 56.01
C THR A 3 -9.25 -39.78 56.04
N GLN A 4 -8.85 -39.22 57.18
CA GLN A 4 -8.68 -37.77 57.34
C GLN A 4 -7.43 -37.29 56.61
N ILE A 5 -6.35 -38.02 56.66
CA ILE A 5 -5.09 -37.75 55.94
C ILE A 5 -5.34 -37.84 54.41
N ARG A 6 -6.12 -38.82 53.96
CA ARG A 6 -6.47 -39.01 52.54
C ARG A 6 -7.35 -37.84 52.02
N ARG A 7 -8.30 -37.34 52.84
CA ARG A 7 -9.10 -36.15 52.52
C ARG A 7 -8.23 -34.90 52.42
N LEU A 8 -7.32 -34.71 53.39
CA LEU A 8 -6.40 -33.56 53.37
C LEU A 8 -5.49 -33.62 52.13
N PHE A 9 -4.95 -34.76 51.79
CA PHE A 9 -4.11 -34.97 50.60
C PHE A 9 -4.86 -34.65 49.34
N VAL A 10 -6.11 -35.08 49.17
CA VAL A 10 -6.95 -34.77 48.00
C VAL A 10 -7.25 -33.28 47.92
N ILE A 11 -7.51 -32.60 49.03
CA ILE A 11 -7.74 -31.13 49.06
C ILE A 11 -6.47 -30.41 48.62
N VAL A 12 -5.29 -30.77 49.11
CA VAL A 12 -4.01 -30.16 48.76
C VAL A 12 -3.70 -30.40 47.27
N LEU A 13 -3.95 -31.63 46.79
CA LEU A 13 -3.77 -31.94 45.37
C LEU A 13 -4.68 -31.09 44.45
N MET A 14 -5.96 -30.93 44.83
CA MET A 14 -6.89 -30.07 44.08
C MET A 14 -6.45 -28.61 44.10
N MET A 15 -5.93 -28.09 45.22
CA MET A 15 -5.38 -26.75 45.31
C MET A 15 -4.16 -26.56 44.38
N PHE A 16 -3.24 -27.50 44.32
CA PHE A 16 -2.11 -27.45 43.38
C PHE A 16 -2.55 -27.61 41.93
N ALA A 17 -3.54 -28.43 41.63
CA ALA A 17 -4.12 -28.52 40.30
C ALA A 17 -4.80 -27.21 39.86
N ALA A 18 -5.56 -26.59 40.76
CA ALA A 18 -6.20 -25.29 40.49
C ALA A 18 -5.15 -24.15 40.27
N LEU A 19 -4.08 -24.14 41.09
CA LEU A 19 -2.95 -23.22 40.93
C LEU A 19 -2.23 -23.46 39.59
N GLY A 20 -1.96 -24.73 39.23
CA GLY A 20 -1.35 -25.09 37.95
C GLY A 20 -2.19 -24.64 36.77
N LEU A 21 -3.51 -24.88 36.81
CA LEU A 21 -4.44 -24.42 35.78
C LEU A 21 -4.47 -22.90 35.65
N MET A 22 -4.48 -22.17 36.79
CA MET A 22 -4.49 -20.72 36.78
C MET A 22 -3.18 -20.11 36.27
N VAL A 23 -2.04 -20.69 36.63
CA VAL A 23 -0.71 -20.33 36.12
C VAL A 23 -0.64 -20.57 34.60
N THR A 24 -1.09 -21.75 34.14
CA THR A 24 -1.13 -22.06 32.70
C THR A 24 -2.05 -21.12 31.94
N ASN A 25 -3.25 -20.82 32.49
CA ASN A 25 -4.16 -19.87 31.88
C ASN A 25 -3.52 -18.47 31.73
N ASN A 26 -2.87 -17.96 32.79
CA ASN A 26 -2.27 -16.63 32.75
C ASN A 26 -0.99 -16.55 31.92
N GLN A 27 -0.15 -17.60 31.97
CA GLN A 27 1.16 -17.59 31.32
C GLN A 27 1.14 -18.09 29.87
N VAL A 28 0.12 -18.84 29.45
CA VAL A 28 0.02 -19.43 28.10
C VAL A 28 -1.19 -18.87 27.35
N ILE A 29 -2.39 -18.94 27.93
CA ILE A 29 -3.63 -18.59 27.24
C ILE A 29 -3.83 -17.07 27.20
N GLN A 30 -3.67 -16.41 28.35
CA GLN A 30 -3.86 -14.95 28.47
C GLN A 30 -2.58 -14.13 28.27
N ALA A 31 -1.41 -14.78 28.19
CA ALA A 31 -0.14 -14.09 28.01
C ALA A 31 -0.12 -13.08 26.85
N PRO A 32 -0.66 -13.39 25.65
CA PRO A 32 -0.69 -12.41 24.54
C PRO A 32 -1.52 -11.17 24.88
N SER A 33 -2.69 -11.34 25.50
CA SER A 33 -3.57 -10.21 25.86
C SER A 33 -3.04 -9.39 27.04
N LEU A 34 -2.40 -10.03 28.01
CA LEU A 34 -1.77 -9.37 29.15
C LEU A 34 -0.50 -8.61 28.75
N ASN A 35 0.25 -9.14 27.80
CA ASN A 35 1.43 -8.48 27.25
C ASN A 35 1.06 -7.31 26.33
N ALA A 36 -0.08 -7.36 25.67
CA ALA A 36 -0.63 -6.28 24.85
C ALA A 36 -1.31 -5.17 25.68
N ASP A 37 -1.50 -5.35 26.99
CA ASP A 37 -2.09 -4.31 27.85
C ASP A 37 -1.07 -3.15 28.05
N GLY A 38 -1.38 -1.97 27.49
CA GLY A 38 -0.53 -0.77 27.59
C GLY A 38 -0.22 -0.27 29.03
N ARG A 39 -0.86 -0.87 30.06
CA ARG A 39 -0.56 -0.63 31.48
C ARG A 39 0.51 -1.55 32.04
N ASN A 40 0.97 -2.53 31.25
CA ASN A 40 1.99 -3.48 31.67
C ASN A 40 3.40 -2.90 31.57
N GLN A 41 3.81 -2.12 32.58
CA GLN A 41 5.14 -1.49 32.62
C GLN A 41 6.32 -2.48 32.49
N ARG A 42 6.13 -3.75 32.82
CA ARG A 42 7.18 -4.78 32.61
C ARG A 42 7.48 -5.00 31.14
N THR A 43 6.45 -5.06 30.32
CA THR A 43 6.61 -5.21 28.86
C THR A 43 7.38 -4.05 28.26
N ILE A 44 7.13 -2.84 28.75
CA ILE A 44 7.79 -1.59 28.36
C ILE A 44 9.27 -1.61 28.67
N LEU A 45 9.60 -1.91 29.94
CA LEU A 45 11.00 -1.95 30.41
C LEU A 45 11.78 -3.04 29.66
N HIS A 46 11.18 -4.24 29.50
CA HIS A 46 11.81 -5.33 28.75
C HIS A 46 11.97 -5.04 27.26
N ALA A 47 11.05 -4.31 26.66
CA ALA A 47 11.16 -3.90 25.25
C ALA A 47 12.36 -2.94 25.02
N ALA A 48 12.60 -2.03 25.96
CA ALA A 48 13.75 -1.13 25.92
C ALA A 48 15.09 -1.82 26.25
N GLU A 49 15.06 -2.96 26.95
CA GLU A 49 16.25 -3.76 27.31
C GLU A 49 16.57 -4.84 26.27
N THR A 50 15.72 -5.02 25.26
CA THR A 50 15.96 -5.98 24.18
C THR A 50 16.77 -5.31 23.08
N ASP A 51 17.84 -5.97 22.64
CA ASP A 51 18.56 -5.62 21.41
C ASP A 51 17.68 -5.99 20.22
N ARG A 52 16.82 -5.04 19.79
CA ARG A 52 15.92 -5.26 18.66
C ARG A 52 16.69 -5.39 17.36
N GLY A 53 16.38 -6.42 16.61
CA GLY A 53 17.02 -6.72 15.34
C GLY A 53 16.86 -5.62 14.29
N PRO A 54 17.71 -5.61 13.28
CA PRO A 54 17.70 -4.59 12.25
C PRO A 54 16.56 -4.76 11.25
N ILE A 55 16.10 -3.61 10.70
CA ILE A 55 15.32 -3.56 9.45
C ILE A 55 16.28 -3.19 8.33
N ILE A 56 16.39 -4.02 7.31
CA ILE A 56 17.45 -3.96 6.31
C ILE A 56 16.85 -3.71 4.92
N VAL A 57 17.45 -2.79 4.16
CA VAL A 57 17.18 -2.55 2.74
C VAL A 57 18.51 -2.62 1.99
N ASP A 58 18.59 -3.50 1.00
CA ASP A 58 19.78 -3.66 0.15
C ASP A 58 21.10 -3.74 0.98
N GLY A 59 21.12 -4.62 1.98
CA GLY A 59 22.27 -4.83 2.87
C GLY A 59 22.55 -3.71 3.90
N THR A 60 21.77 -2.63 3.88
CA THR A 60 21.93 -1.50 4.81
C THR A 60 20.84 -1.51 5.88
N ALA A 61 21.21 -1.43 7.15
CA ALA A 61 20.24 -1.29 8.24
C ALA A 61 19.63 0.12 8.23
N ILE A 62 18.33 0.19 7.93
CA ILE A 62 17.55 1.44 7.99
C ILE A 62 16.94 1.70 9.36
N ALA A 63 16.86 0.66 10.20
CA ALA A 63 16.58 0.75 11.63
C ALA A 63 17.48 -0.22 12.38
N SER A 64 18.11 0.24 13.46
CA SER A 64 19.03 -0.54 14.30
C SER A 64 18.88 -0.14 15.75
N SER A 65 19.41 -0.97 16.66
CA SER A 65 19.45 -0.67 18.09
C SER A 65 20.90 -0.57 18.57
N GLU A 66 21.18 0.41 19.39
CA GLU A 66 22.50 0.62 19.98
C GLU A 66 22.38 0.63 21.50
N LYS A 67 23.31 -0.06 22.18
CA LYS A 67 23.31 -0.12 23.64
C LYS A 67 23.66 1.24 24.21
N VAL A 68 22.84 1.73 25.12
CA VAL A 68 23.10 2.99 25.83
C VAL A 68 24.19 2.75 26.88
N GLU A 69 25.26 3.53 26.85
CA GLU A 69 26.39 3.42 27.74
C GLU A 69 25.96 3.57 29.22
N GLY A 70 26.42 2.66 30.08
CA GLY A 70 26.04 2.65 31.49
C GLY A 70 24.61 2.18 31.81
N SER A 71 23.89 1.64 30.83
CA SER A 71 22.51 1.19 30.99
C SER A 71 22.31 -0.22 30.43
N SER A 72 21.23 -0.90 30.86
CA SER A 72 20.73 -2.13 30.23
C SER A 72 19.88 -1.87 28.97
N ARG A 73 19.62 -0.60 28.62
CA ARG A 73 18.71 -0.19 27.55
C ARG A 73 19.39 -0.08 26.21
N TYR A 74 18.59 -0.25 25.15
CA TYR A 74 19.00 -0.07 23.76
C TYR A 74 18.20 1.07 23.14
N GLN A 75 18.90 2.02 22.53
CA GLN A 75 18.31 3.12 21.77
C GLN A 75 18.00 2.65 20.35
N ARG A 76 16.73 2.70 19.96
CA ARG A 76 16.32 2.47 18.57
C ARG A 76 16.61 3.70 17.74
N SER A 77 17.27 3.51 16.58
CA SER A 77 17.63 4.59 15.66
C SER A 77 17.22 4.23 14.22
N TYR A 78 16.91 5.26 13.44
CA TYR A 78 16.47 5.15 12.05
C TYR A 78 17.40 5.98 11.17
N SER A 79 18.23 5.29 10.38
CA SER A 79 19.03 5.93 9.35
C SER A 79 18.12 6.37 8.21
N GLN A 80 18.29 7.59 7.68
CA GLN A 80 17.42 8.15 6.65
C GLN A 80 15.93 8.14 7.07
N GLY A 81 15.65 8.43 8.36
CA GLY A 81 14.32 8.29 8.99
C GLY A 81 13.16 8.75 8.12
N PRO A 82 13.16 10.02 7.60
CA PRO A 82 12.06 10.51 6.78
C PRO A 82 11.82 9.74 5.47
N LEU A 83 12.85 9.10 4.89
CA LEU A 83 12.72 8.34 3.65
C LEU A 83 11.92 7.05 3.84
N TYR A 84 12.06 6.42 5.01
CA TYR A 84 11.46 5.12 5.30
C TYR A 84 10.40 5.15 6.40
N ALA A 85 10.08 6.33 6.97
CA ALA A 85 9.18 6.45 8.13
C ALA A 85 7.86 5.70 7.99
N HIS A 86 7.20 5.78 6.84
CA HIS A 86 5.93 5.11 6.59
C HIS A 86 6.05 3.60 6.38
N THR A 87 7.27 3.10 6.12
CA THR A 87 7.59 1.67 6.07
C THR A 87 8.03 1.16 7.42
N THR A 88 9.06 1.78 8.02
CA THR A 88 9.58 1.34 9.32
C THR A 88 8.57 1.56 10.43
N GLY A 89 7.80 2.63 10.36
CA GLY A 89 7.12 3.16 11.53
C GLY A 89 8.14 3.66 12.56
N TYR A 90 7.76 3.56 13.81
CA TYR A 90 8.64 3.83 14.95
C TYR A 90 8.40 2.82 16.09
N PHE A 91 9.43 2.56 16.87
CA PHE A 91 9.36 1.93 18.18
C PHE A 91 9.61 2.99 19.24
N SER A 92 8.65 3.20 20.14
CA SER A 92 8.76 4.16 21.23
C SER A 92 8.68 3.47 22.58
N ALA A 93 9.79 3.46 23.30
CA ALA A 93 9.81 2.98 24.68
C ALA A 93 9.00 3.91 25.61
N ALA A 94 8.96 5.21 25.30
CA ALA A 94 8.19 6.20 26.06
C ALA A 94 6.67 5.98 26.01
N PHE A 95 6.16 5.50 24.87
CA PHE A 95 4.73 5.23 24.65
C PHE A 95 4.36 3.75 24.79
N SER A 96 5.34 2.86 24.84
CA SER A 96 5.12 1.40 24.75
C SER A 96 4.39 1.01 23.47
N GLN A 97 4.74 1.65 22.40
CA GLN A 97 4.06 1.52 21.13
C GLN A 97 5.05 1.33 20.01
N SER A 98 4.70 0.43 19.09
CA SER A 98 5.34 0.26 17.79
C SER A 98 4.32 0.48 16.67
N THR A 99 4.78 0.94 15.52
CA THR A 99 3.97 1.15 14.32
C THR A 99 4.72 0.63 13.10
N GLY A 100 4.06 0.58 11.94
CA GLY A 100 4.73 0.18 10.71
C GLY A 100 5.35 -1.21 10.78
N MET A 101 6.55 -1.37 10.21
CA MET A 101 7.31 -2.63 10.24
C MET A 101 7.76 -3.00 11.65
N GLU A 102 8.03 -2.01 12.52
CA GLU A 102 8.35 -2.27 13.93
C GLU A 102 7.25 -3.05 14.63
N ALA A 103 5.97 -2.75 14.33
CA ALA A 103 4.83 -3.49 14.88
C ALA A 103 4.55 -4.79 14.10
N ALA A 104 4.64 -4.73 12.77
CA ALA A 104 4.29 -5.86 11.92
C ALA A 104 5.26 -7.04 12.04
N ALA A 105 6.53 -6.76 12.36
CA ALA A 105 7.59 -7.74 12.57
C ALA A 105 8.03 -7.83 14.05
N GLU A 106 7.19 -7.42 15.01
CA GLU A 106 7.52 -7.36 16.44
C GLU A 106 8.17 -8.65 16.94
N ASP A 107 7.53 -9.81 16.70
CA ASP A 107 8.02 -11.11 17.16
C ASP A 107 9.40 -11.48 16.60
N ILE A 108 9.75 -10.98 15.42
CA ILE A 108 11.05 -11.20 14.78
C ILE A 108 12.08 -10.27 15.43
N LEU A 109 11.75 -8.96 15.44
CA LEU A 109 12.66 -7.91 15.89
C LEU A 109 12.98 -8.02 17.39
N ASP A 110 12.08 -8.60 18.20
CA ASP A 110 12.32 -8.83 19.62
C ASP A 110 12.84 -10.24 19.91
N GLY A 111 13.02 -11.10 18.88
CA GLY A 111 13.59 -12.45 19.00
C GLY A 111 12.61 -13.52 19.51
N GLN A 112 11.28 -13.28 19.46
CA GLN A 112 10.26 -14.25 19.89
C GLN A 112 9.77 -15.16 18.77
N SER A 113 10.05 -14.83 17.52
CA SER A 113 9.58 -15.57 16.36
C SER A 113 9.98 -17.05 16.37
N GLN A 114 9.08 -17.91 15.89
CA GLN A 114 9.37 -19.33 15.67
C GLN A 114 10.50 -19.55 14.66
N ALA A 115 10.67 -18.65 13.70
CA ALA A 115 11.78 -18.68 12.74
C ALA A 115 13.16 -18.61 13.44
N LEU A 116 13.22 -18.07 14.66
CA LEU A 116 14.45 -17.89 15.44
C LEU A 116 14.64 -18.94 16.56
N LEU A 117 13.90 -20.06 16.53
CA LEU A 117 13.99 -21.08 17.58
C LEU A 117 15.41 -21.61 17.78
N ALA A 118 16.17 -21.86 16.71
CA ALA A 118 17.54 -22.34 16.80
C ALA A 118 18.47 -21.34 17.52
N GLN A 119 18.32 -20.05 17.23
CA GLN A 119 19.03 -18.97 17.92
C GLN A 119 18.64 -18.91 19.41
N ARG A 120 17.35 -19.02 19.73
CA ARG A 120 16.84 -19.01 21.11
C ARG A 120 17.43 -20.16 21.93
N PHE A 121 17.48 -21.38 21.38
CA PHE A 121 18.12 -22.52 22.02
C PHE A 121 19.62 -22.27 22.24
N ARG A 122 20.34 -21.77 21.24
CA ARG A 122 21.76 -21.44 21.36
C ARG A 122 22.01 -20.45 22.50
N ASN A 123 21.23 -19.35 22.57
CA ASN A 123 21.36 -18.31 23.58
C ASN A 123 21.07 -18.83 25.01
N LEU A 124 20.15 -19.80 25.19
CA LEU A 124 19.91 -20.46 26.46
C LEU A 124 21.14 -21.23 26.97
N PHE A 125 21.92 -21.85 26.08
CA PHE A 125 23.11 -22.63 26.48
C PHE A 125 24.34 -21.72 26.65
N THR A 126 24.43 -20.60 25.92
CA THR A 126 25.56 -19.67 25.98
C THR A 126 25.40 -18.59 27.06
N GLY A 127 24.21 -18.47 27.67
CA GLY A 127 23.91 -17.42 28.63
C GLY A 127 23.90 -16.01 28.02
N GLN A 128 23.81 -15.90 26.69
CA GLN A 128 23.71 -14.61 26.01
C GLN A 128 22.36 -13.97 26.22
N ASN A 129 22.34 -12.64 26.31
CA ASN A 129 21.11 -11.86 26.34
C ASN A 129 20.28 -12.12 25.08
N ARG A 130 18.97 -11.96 25.20
CA ARG A 130 18.05 -12.07 24.08
C ARG A 130 18.34 -11.01 23.03
N GLN A 131 18.60 -11.46 21.81
CA GLN A 131 18.80 -10.61 20.64
C GLN A 131 17.70 -10.86 19.63
N GLY A 132 17.22 -9.77 19.01
CA GLY A 132 16.25 -9.83 17.94
C GLY A 132 16.84 -10.36 16.64
N GLY A 133 15.99 -10.95 15.80
CA GLY A 133 16.32 -11.21 14.40
C GLY A 133 16.01 -10.00 13.53
N GLY A 134 16.59 -9.95 12.34
CA GLY A 134 16.37 -8.90 11.37
C GLY A 134 15.33 -9.28 10.30
N VAL A 135 14.77 -8.25 9.65
CA VAL A 135 13.96 -8.39 8.45
C VAL A 135 14.65 -7.68 7.28
N VAL A 136 14.78 -8.38 6.16
CA VAL A 136 15.28 -7.79 4.90
C VAL A 136 14.07 -7.43 4.04
N LEU A 137 13.97 -6.17 3.64
CA LEU A 137 12.86 -5.67 2.84
C LEU A 137 13.15 -5.81 1.35
N THR A 138 12.08 -5.83 0.56
CA THR A 138 12.13 -5.88 -0.92
C THR A 138 12.41 -4.53 -1.56
N LEU A 139 12.45 -3.45 -0.78
CA LEU A 139 12.60 -2.09 -1.29
C LEU A 139 13.91 -1.89 -2.03
N ASN A 140 13.85 -1.19 -3.15
CA ASN A 140 14.99 -0.67 -3.87
C ASN A 140 15.31 0.75 -3.37
N PRO A 141 16.48 1.01 -2.78
CA PRO A 141 16.79 2.29 -2.15
C PRO A 141 16.82 3.45 -3.16
N GLN A 142 17.27 3.20 -4.39
CA GLN A 142 17.34 4.21 -5.44
C GLN A 142 15.93 4.61 -5.91
N MET A 143 15.04 3.64 -6.12
CA MET A 143 13.64 3.92 -6.46
C MET A 143 12.92 4.66 -5.32
N GLN A 144 13.17 4.27 -4.07
CA GLN A 144 12.61 4.94 -2.90
C GLN A 144 13.07 6.40 -2.80
N GLN A 145 14.38 6.64 -3.03
CA GLN A 145 14.97 7.98 -3.05
C GLN A 145 14.38 8.84 -4.16
N ILE A 146 14.29 8.33 -5.39
CA ILE A 146 13.68 9.04 -6.52
C ILE A 146 12.19 9.36 -6.25
N ALA A 147 11.45 8.43 -5.65
CA ALA A 147 10.06 8.67 -5.27
C ALA A 147 9.95 9.88 -4.31
N ALA A 148 10.83 9.95 -3.30
CA ALA A 148 10.88 11.04 -2.35
C ALA A 148 11.28 12.36 -3.01
N GLU A 149 12.36 12.37 -3.80
CA GLU A 149 12.87 13.57 -4.48
C GLU A 149 11.85 14.15 -5.47
N LYS A 150 11.23 13.29 -6.29
CA LYS A 150 10.30 13.74 -7.33
C LYS A 150 8.95 14.15 -6.78
N LEU A 151 8.47 13.51 -5.73
CA LEU A 151 7.26 13.96 -5.02
C LEU A 151 7.55 15.27 -4.26
N GLY A 152 8.74 15.37 -3.65
CA GLY A 152 9.16 16.56 -2.89
C GLY A 152 8.21 16.85 -1.73
N ASN A 153 7.83 18.10 -1.57
CA ASN A 153 6.93 18.56 -0.50
C ASN A 153 5.42 18.41 -0.84
N ARG A 154 5.09 17.92 -2.04
CA ARG A 154 3.69 17.71 -2.43
C ARG A 154 3.09 16.56 -1.62
N LYS A 155 1.83 16.70 -1.22
CA LYS A 155 1.09 15.58 -0.63
C LYS A 155 0.85 14.52 -1.70
N GLY A 156 1.02 13.26 -1.33
CA GLY A 156 0.80 12.16 -2.27
C GLY A 156 1.52 10.88 -1.89
N ALA A 157 1.55 9.93 -2.81
CA ALA A 157 2.23 8.65 -2.63
C ALA A 157 2.75 8.09 -3.95
N VAL A 158 3.81 7.29 -3.83
CA VAL A 158 4.39 6.51 -4.92
C VAL A 158 4.49 5.06 -4.49
N VAL A 159 3.96 4.15 -5.29
CA VAL A 159 4.08 2.70 -5.09
C VAL A 159 4.65 2.09 -6.35
N ALA A 160 5.63 1.21 -6.20
CA ALA A 160 6.17 0.38 -7.27
C ALA A 160 6.21 -1.08 -6.83
N LEU A 161 5.77 -1.96 -7.71
CA LEU A 161 5.74 -3.41 -7.51
C LEU A 161 6.57 -4.09 -8.59
N ASP A 162 7.25 -5.17 -8.24
CA ASP A 162 7.75 -6.10 -9.24
C ASP A 162 6.55 -6.74 -9.96
N ALA A 163 6.51 -6.62 -11.28
CA ALA A 163 5.37 -7.03 -12.08
C ALA A 163 5.09 -8.53 -12.05
N LYS A 164 6.10 -9.36 -11.77
CA LYS A 164 6.00 -10.84 -11.80
C LYS A 164 5.78 -11.43 -10.42
N THR A 165 6.40 -10.86 -9.39
CA THR A 165 6.41 -11.43 -8.03
C THR A 165 5.47 -10.72 -7.07
N GLY A 166 5.13 -9.44 -7.33
CA GLY A 166 4.37 -8.61 -6.40
C GLY A 166 5.23 -8.01 -5.26
N ALA A 167 6.56 -8.18 -5.30
CA ALA A 167 7.44 -7.53 -4.32
C ALA A 167 7.29 -6.01 -4.38
N VAL A 168 7.18 -5.36 -3.22
CA VAL A 168 7.12 -3.90 -3.13
C VAL A 168 8.53 -3.34 -3.31
N LEU A 169 8.79 -2.69 -4.45
CA LEU A 169 10.09 -2.10 -4.79
C LEU A 169 10.25 -0.68 -4.25
N ALA A 170 9.16 0.08 -4.17
CA ALA A 170 9.13 1.38 -3.53
C ALA A 170 7.74 1.63 -2.93
N MET A 171 7.71 2.27 -1.76
CA MET A 171 6.49 2.75 -1.12
C MET A 171 6.81 4.01 -0.33
N TYR A 172 6.53 5.16 -0.93
CA TYR A 172 6.80 6.46 -0.32
C TYR A 172 5.50 7.26 -0.18
N SER A 173 5.34 7.90 0.98
CA SER A 173 4.22 8.79 1.28
C SER A 173 4.77 10.15 1.72
N SER A 174 4.18 11.24 1.23
CA SER A 174 4.56 12.61 1.54
C SER A 174 3.33 13.42 2.01
N PRO A 175 3.48 14.33 2.99
CA PRO A 175 4.70 14.59 3.75
C PRO A 175 5.08 13.43 4.66
N SER A 176 6.37 13.35 4.97
CA SER A 176 6.93 12.36 5.89
C SER A 176 7.32 12.98 7.23
N TYR A 177 7.84 12.17 8.13
CA TYR A 177 8.31 12.58 9.46
C TYR A 177 9.61 11.86 9.83
N ASP A 178 10.33 12.35 10.84
CA ASP A 178 11.49 11.64 11.38
C ASP A 178 11.06 10.77 12.57
N PRO A 179 11.09 9.41 12.43
CA PRO A 179 10.73 8.50 13.50
C PRO A 179 11.66 8.58 14.71
N ASN A 180 12.90 9.08 14.56
CA ASN A 180 13.83 9.27 15.68
C ASN A 180 13.24 10.20 16.74
N SER A 181 12.45 11.20 16.35
CA SER A 181 11.79 12.11 17.30
C SER A 181 10.79 11.43 18.24
N LEU A 182 10.33 10.22 17.90
CA LEU A 182 9.38 9.43 18.69
C LEU A 182 10.05 8.24 19.40
N ALA A 183 11.31 7.92 19.04
CA ALA A 183 12.07 6.80 19.58
C ALA A 183 12.88 7.17 20.85
N VAL A 184 12.73 8.38 21.36
CA VAL A 184 13.43 8.85 22.57
C VAL A 184 12.88 8.21 23.84
N PHE A 185 13.68 8.17 24.91
CA PHE A 185 13.23 7.64 26.22
C PHE A 185 12.45 8.68 27.04
N ASP A 186 12.68 9.96 26.80
CA ASP A 186 11.98 11.02 27.51
C ASP A 186 10.52 11.13 27.01
N SER A 187 9.57 10.86 27.91
CA SER A 187 8.16 10.87 27.57
C SER A 187 7.61 12.27 27.29
N GLN A 188 8.19 13.33 27.84
CA GLN A 188 7.77 14.70 27.56
C GLN A 188 8.23 15.12 26.16
N GLU A 189 9.46 14.80 25.80
CA GLU A 189 10.01 15.05 24.47
C GLU A 189 9.22 14.27 23.40
N ALA A 190 9.00 12.96 23.62
CA ALA A 190 8.21 12.12 22.73
C ALA A 190 6.78 12.65 22.53
N ASN A 191 6.09 13.04 23.65
CA ASN A 191 4.75 13.61 23.59
C ASN A 191 4.69 14.94 22.85
N ALA A 192 5.67 15.81 23.05
CA ALA A 192 5.76 17.09 22.33
C ALA A 192 5.93 16.86 20.82
N ALA A 193 6.82 15.94 20.42
CA ALA A 193 7.02 15.55 19.02
C ALA A 193 5.75 14.93 18.41
N TYR A 194 5.11 13.99 19.10
CA TYR A 194 3.87 13.35 18.64
C TYR A 194 2.74 14.36 18.48
N THR A 195 2.56 15.26 19.47
CA THR A 195 1.53 16.30 19.43
C THR A 195 1.73 17.25 18.24
N LYS A 196 2.97 17.61 17.94
CA LYS A 196 3.32 18.42 16.74
C LYS A 196 2.94 17.69 15.44
N LEU A 197 3.20 16.39 15.35
CA LEU A 197 2.91 15.58 14.17
C LEU A 197 1.41 15.36 13.96
N ILE A 198 0.64 15.03 15.01
CA ILE A 198 -0.79 14.75 14.90
C ILE A 198 -1.63 16.01 14.63
N ASN A 199 -1.19 17.17 15.12
CA ASN A 199 -1.85 18.45 14.89
C ASN A 199 -1.40 19.13 13.58
N ASN A 200 -0.47 18.52 12.85
CA ASN A 200 -0.02 19.07 11.56
C ASN A 200 -1.11 18.87 10.50
N PRO A 201 -1.63 19.96 9.87
CA PRO A 201 -2.71 19.86 8.87
C PRO A 201 -2.30 19.06 7.63
N SER A 202 -0.99 18.88 7.40
CA SER A 202 -0.48 18.05 6.30
C SER A 202 -0.52 16.55 6.61
N LYS A 203 -0.91 16.14 7.84
CA LYS A 203 -1.05 14.75 8.29
C LYS A 203 0.17 13.87 7.97
N PRO A 204 1.39 14.21 8.45
CA PRO A 204 2.63 13.51 8.09
C PRO A 204 2.69 12.06 8.59
N LEU A 205 1.89 11.68 9.59
CA LEU A 205 1.81 10.30 10.08
C LEU A 205 0.98 9.37 9.16
N TYR A 206 0.24 9.93 8.19
CA TYR A 206 -0.57 9.13 7.28
C TYR A 206 0.29 8.46 6.21
N ASN A 207 0.21 7.14 6.13
CA ASN A 207 0.75 6.41 4.99
C ASN A 207 -0.26 6.40 3.83
N ARG A 208 -0.16 7.40 2.97
CA ARG A 208 -1.06 7.62 1.82
C ARG A 208 -1.01 6.50 0.79
N ALA A 209 0.04 5.67 0.82
CA ALA A 209 0.20 4.57 -0.12
C ALA A 209 -0.80 3.42 0.15
N ILE A 210 -1.16 3.20 1.43
CA ILE A 210 -1.90 2.01 1.87
C ILE A 210 -3.04 2.28 2.86
N ALA A 211 -3.11 3.47 3.46
CA ALA A 211 -4.04 3.77 4.55
C ALA A 211 -4.42 5.26 4.57
N GLY A 212 -5.21 5.63 5.57
CA GLY A 212 -5.73 6.99 5.74
C GLY A 212 -7.01 7.20 4.95
N ASP A 213 -7.21 8.42 4.46
CA ASP A 213 -8.33 8.75 3.60
C ASP A 213 -8.11 8.08 2.24
N LEU A 214 -9.07 7.28 1.80
CA LEU A 214 -9.02 6.68 0.47
C LEU A 214 -9.28 7.75 -0.60
N TYR A 215 -8.80 7.51 -1.81
CA TYR A 215 -8.82 8.48 -2.90
C TYR A 215 -9.75 8.03 -4.03
N ALA A 216 -10.51 8.98 -4.59
CA ALA A 216 -11.18 8.74 -5.86
C ALA A 216 -10.12 8.50 -6.95
N PRO A 217 -10.20 7.41 -7.72
CA PRO A 217 -9.22 7.10 -8.75
C PRO A 217 -9.36 7.94 -10.02
N GLY A 218 -10.52 8.57 -10.22
CA GLY A 218 -10.84 9.30 -11.44
C GLY A 218 -10.62 8.44 -12.67
N SER A 219 -10.18 9.06 -13.75
CA SER A 219 -9.98 8.37 -15.04
C SER A 219 -9.02 7.17 -15.00
N SER A 220 -8.26 6.93 -13.93
CA SER A 220 -7.48 5.69 -13.82
C SER A 220 -8.38 4.46 -13.63
N PHE A 221 -9.59 4.63 -13.08
CA PHE A 221 -10.59 3.57 -12.98
C PHE A 221 -11.14 3.11 -14.33
N LYS A 222 -11.00 3.92 -15.40
CA LYS A 222 -11.38 3.52 -16.77
C LYS A 222 -10.65 2.24 -17.22
N ILE A 223 -9.53 1.88 -16.58
CA ILE A 223 -8.89 0.57 -16.75
C ILE A 223 -9.89 -0.55 -16.43
N LEU A 224 -10.50 -0.53 -15.26
CA LEU A 224 -11.46 -1.55 -14.82
C LEU A 224 -12.77 -1.48 -15.65
N THR A 225 -13.25 -0.29 -15.93
CA THR A 225 -14.42 -0.10 -16.80
C THR A 225 -14.21 -0.67 -18.19
N THR A 226 -13.02 -0.45 -18.78
CA THR A 226 -12.66 -1.01 -20.09
C THR A 226 -12.57 -2.53 -20.04
N ILE A 227 -11.97 -3.10 -19.00
CA ILE A 227 -11.94 -4.56 -18.80
C ILE A 227 -13.37 -5.13 -18.78
N ALA A 228 -14.29 -4.53 -18.02
CA ALA A 228 -15.69 -4.99 -17.96
C ALA A 228 -16.38 -4.93 -19.34
N LEU A 229 -16.17 -3.85 -20.09
CA LEU A 229 -16.73 -3.69 -21.45
C LEU A 229 -16.19 -4.74 -22.42
N LEU A 230 -14.89 -5.02 -22.38
CA LEU A 230 -14.22 -6.02 -23.23
C LEU A 230 -14.63 -7.44 -22.84
N GLU A 231 -14.67 -7.79 -21.57
CA GLU A 231 -15.12 -9.13 -21.10
C GLU A 231 -16.57 -9.42 -21.47
N LYS A 232 -17.43 -8.41 -21.45
CA LYS A 232 -18.82 -8.54 -21.87
C LYS A 232 -18.98 -8.65 -23.39
N GLY A 233 -17.91 -8.42 -24.17
CA GLY A 233 -17.97 -8.35 -25.62
C GLY A 233 -18.81 -7.18 -26.15
N ALA A 234 -19.07 -6.19 -25.31
CA ALA A 234 -19.90 -5.03 -25.66
C ALA A 234 -19.18 -4.08 -26.63
N VAL A 235 -17.86 -4.10 -26.63
CA VAL A 235 -16.98 -3.30 -27.48
C VAL A 235 -15.69 -4.04 -27.79
N THR A 236 -14.96 -3.56 -28.83
CA THR A 236 -13.56 -3.90 -29.13
C THR A 236 -12.73 -2.63 -29.12
N PRO A 237 -11.39 -2.70 -29.09
CA PRO A 237 -10.54 -1.51 -29.18
C PRO A 237 -10.84 -0.61 -30.40
N GLN A 238 -11.35 -1.17 -31.49
CA GLN A 238 -11.68 -0.49 -32.74
C GLN A 238 -13.13 -0.01 -32.82
N THR A 239 -13.97 -0.34 -31.81
CA THR A 239 -15.37 0.11 -31.80
C THR A 239 -15.44 1.64 -31.73
N GLU A 240 -16.08 2.28 -32.70
CA GLU A 240 -16.41 3.71 -32.65
C GLU A 240 -17.50 3.98 -31.62
N MET A 241 -17.35 5.07 -30.89
CA MET A 241 -18.18 5.44 -29.77
C MET A 241 -18.46 6.95 -29.79
N ASP A 242 -19.66 7.35 -29.35
CA ASP A 242 -19.99 8.76 -29.25
C ASP A 242 -19.18 9.43 -28.13
N SER A 243 -18.74 10.66 -28.41
CA SER A 243 -18.01 11.49 -27.46
C SER A 243 -18.33 12.98 -27.63
N PRO A 244 -19.58 13.40 -27.33
CA PRO A 244 -19.98 14.80 -27.39
C PRO A 244 -19.21 15.64 -26.36
N VAL A 245 -19.24 16.97 -26.52
CA VAL A 245 -18.63 17.92 -25.55
C VAL A 245 -19.09 17.64 -24.12
N SER A 246 -20.39 17.41 -23.94
CA SER A 246 -20.99 17.06 -22.65
C SER A 246 -22.14 16.08 -22.86
N THR A 247 -22.45 15.30 -21.82
CA THR A 247 -23.61 14.43 -21.77
C THR A 247 -24.30 14.54 -20.42
N VAL A 248 -25.63 14.41 -20.41
CA VAL A 248 -26.42 14.43 -19.17
C VAL A 248 -26.40 13.04 -18.55
N LEU A 249 -26.19 12.97 -17.24
CA LEU A 249 -26.25 11.72 -16.51
C LEU A 249 -27.67 11.13 -16.54
N PRO A 250 -27.84 9.83 -16.76
CA PRO A 250 -29.15 9.20 -16.89
C PRO A 250 -30.07 9.52 -15.71
N GLY A 251 -31.29 9.99 -16.01
CA GLY A 251 -32.31 10.30 -15.00
C GLY A 251 -32.06 11.56 -14.16
N THR A 252 -31.10 12.41 -14.54
CA THR A 252 -30.74 13.64 -13.81
C THR A 252 -30.72 14.88 -14.71
N GLN A 253 -30.45 16.04 -14.12
CA GLN A 253 -30.14 17.29 -14.85
C GLN A 253 -28.63 17.60 -14.84
N THR A 254 -27.83 16.76 -14.21
CA THR A 254 -26.38 16.94 -14.08
C THR A 254 -25.67 16.51 -15.35
N SER A 255 -24.79 17.35 -15.89
CA SER A 255 -23.99 17.02 -17.07
C SER A 255 -22.53 16.78 -16.70
N VAL A 256 -21.88 15.89 -17.46
CA VAL A 256 -20.44 15.60 -17.41
C VAL A 256 -19.83 16.02 -18.74
N SER A 257 -18.71 16.72 -18.69
CA SER A 257 -17.98 17.19 -19.86
C SER A 257 -16.63 16.46 -20.02
N ASN A 258 -16.13 16.47 -21.23
CA ASN A 258 -14.74 16.11 -21.50
C ASN A 258 -13.78 17.16 -20.93
N ILE A 259 -12.51 16.79 -20.77
CA ILE A 259 -11.44 17.72 -20.45
C ILE A 259 -11.45 18.84 -21.52
N GLU A 260 -11.22 20.08 -21.10
CA GLU A 260 -11.24 21.27 -21.97
C GLU A 260 -12.61 21.59 -22.60
N SER A 261 -13.67 20.91 -22.21
CA SER A 261 -15.03 21.13 -22.75
C SER A 261 -15.10 21.10 -24.28
N THR A 262 -14.39 20.13 -24.89
CA THR A 262 -14.35 19.90 -26.34
C THR A 262 -14.89 18.52 -26.69
N GLU A 263 -15.26 18.32 -27.96
CA GLU A 263 -15.50 16.97 -28.46
C GLU A 263 -14.21 16.15 -28.41
N CYS A 264 -14.33 14.89 -28.03
CA CYS A 264 -13.20 14.01 -27.98
C CYS A 264 -13.12 13.20 -29.29
N GLY A 265 -11.96 13.18 -29.97
CA GLY A 265 -11.79 12.41 -31.20
C GLY A 265 -12.79 12.79 -32.31
N ASN A 266 -13.04 14.10 -32.52
CA ASN A 266 -14.02 14.61 -33.47
C ASN A 266 -15.46 14.07 -33.25
N GLY A 267 -15.82 13.80 -32.00
CA GLY A 267 -17.15 13.33 -31.59
C GLY A 267 -17.37 11.83 -31.68
N HIS A 268 -16.56 11.10 -32.44
CA HIS A 268 -16.70 9.65 -32.68
C HIS A 268 -15.35 8.89 -32.62
N PRO A 269 -14.63 8.94 -31.46
CA PRO A 269 -13.38 8.22 -31.32
C PRO A 269 -13.60 6.68 -31.31
N THR A 270 -12.61 5.93 -31.70
CA THR A 270 -12.54 4.50 -31.32
C THR A 270 -12.37 4.37 -29.79
N LEU A 271 -12.69 3.20 -29.22
CA LEU A 271 -12.40 2.94 -27.82
C LEU A 271 -10.93 3.19 -27.49
N ALA A 272 -10.01 2.78 -28.38
CA ALA A 272 -8.58 3.01 -28.22
C ALA A 272 -8.23 4.51 -28.12
N GLU A 273 -8.79 5.33 -29.01
CA GLU A 273 -8.58 6.77 -28.97
C GLU A 273 -9.25 7.42 -27.74
N ALA A 274 -10.48 7.01 -27.42
CA ALA A 274 -11.20 7.50 -26.23
C ALA A 274 -10.46 7.19 -24.94
N PHE A 275 -9.84 6.00 -24.85
CA PHE A 275 -9.03 5.59 -23.69
C PHE A 275 -7.74 6.41 -23.62
N ALA A 276 -7.04 6.60 -24.74
CA ALA A 276 -5.79 7.37 -24.81
C ALA A 276 -5.98 8.84 -24.44
N ARG A 277 -7.05 9.47 -24.98
CA ARG A 277 -7.45 10.86 -24.67
C ARG A 277 -8.14 11.01 -23.32
N SER A 278 -8.53 9.88 -22.70
CA SER A 278 -9.28 9.87 -21.44
C SER A 278 -10.67 10.53 -21.54
N CYS A 279 -11.40 10.36 -22.66
CA CYS A 279 -12.71 10.95 -22.89
C CYS A 279 -13.72 10.58 -21.78
N ASN A 280 -14.31 11.55 -21.08
CA ASN A 280 -15.27 11.27 -20.02
C ASN A 280 -16.63 10.87 -20.60
N THR A 281 -17.15 11.65 -21.56
CA THR A 281 -18.48 11.43 -22.11
C THR A 281 -18.63 10.08 -22.78
N THR A 282 -17.57 9.59 -23.48
CA THR A 282 -17.54 8.23 -24.02
C THR A 282 -17.76 7.16 -22.94
N PHE A 283 -17.04 7.25 -21.81
CA PHE A 283 -17.15 6.26 -20.76
C PHE A 283 -18.47 6.36 -19.96
N VAL A 284 -19.01 7.58 -19.82
CA VAL A 284 -20.36 7.79 -19.25
C VAL A 284 -21.40 7.13 -20.15
N LEU A 285 -21.37 7.34 -21.47
CA LEU A 285 -22.30 6.67 -22.41
C LEU A 285 -22.06 5.16 -22.48
N ALA A 286 -20.81 4.70 -22.46
CA ALA A 286 -20.49 3.28 -22.46
C ALA A 286 -20.96 2.55 -21.20
N SER A 287 -21.14 3.24 -20.08
CA SER A 287 -21.66 2.64 -18.85
C SER A 287 -23.08 2.08 -19.01
N GLU A 288 -23.86 2.58 -19.99
CA GLU A 288 -25.20 2.04 -20.32
C GLU A 288 -25.14 0.58 -20.82
N LYS A 289 -23.96 0.14 -21.30
CA LYS A 289 -23.70 -1.25 -21.70
C LYS A 289 -23.35 -2.16 -20.54
N LEU A 290 -23.14 -1.60 -19.33
CA LEU A 290 -22.79 -2.31 -18.11
C LEU A 290 -23.93 -2.26 -17.10
N THR A 291 -23.93 -3.23 -16.22
CA THR A 291 -24.73 -3.21 -15.00
C THR A 291 -23.84 -2.92 -13.79
N HIS A 292 -24.47 -2.55 -12.67
CA HIS A 292 -23.74 -2.47 -11.40
C HIS A 292 -22.95 -3.76 -11.10
N THR A 293 -23.61 -4.92 -11.30
CA THR A 293 -23.00 -6.25 -11.05
C THR A 293 -21.74 -6.49 -11.90
N ASP A 294 -21.72 -6.05 -13.15
CA ASP A 294 -20.54 -6.21 -14.01
C ASP A 294 -19.29 -5.56 -13.41
N LEU A 295 -19.42 -4.33 -12.87
CA LEU A 295 -18.31 -3.63 -12.22
C LEU A 295 -18.05 -4.12 -10.79
N ALA A 296 -19.09 -4.43 -10.02
CA ALA A 296 -18.96 -4.95 -8.66
C ALA A 296 -18.24 -6.31 -8.64
N ASP A 297 -18.61 -7.23 -9.51
CA ASP A 297 -17.96 -8.55 -9.63
C ASP A 297 -16.51 -8.41 -10.09
N LEU A 298 -16.23 -7.50 -11.03
CA LEU A 298 -14.87 -7.23 -11.47
C LEU A 298 -14.02 -6.64 -10.34
N THR A 299 -14.51 -5.61 -9.65
CA THR A 299 -13.76 -5.00 -8.54
C THR A 299 -13.56 -5.99 -7.39
N ASN A 300 -14.54 -6.84 -7.07
CA ASN A 300 -14.38 -7.92 -6.10
C ASN A 300 -13.32 -8.94 -6.54
N ARG A 301 -13.22 -9.27 -7.84
CA ARG A 301 -12.13 -10.12 -8.35
C ARG A 301 -10.76 -9.47 -8.15
N PHE A 302 -10.67 -8.15 -8.24
CA PHE A 302 -9.47 -7.37 -7.93
C PHE A 302 -9.28 -7.07 -6.43
N GLU A 303 -10.03 -7.75 -5.55
CA GLU A 303 -9.94 -7.70 -4.09
C GLU A 303 -10.36 -6.37 -3.45
N PHE A 304 -11.11 -5.51 -4.17
CA PHE A 304 -11.82 -4.40 -3.53
C PHE A 304 -12.71 -4.93 -2.41
N GLY A 305 -12.87 -4.15 -1.35
CA GLY A 305 -13.59 -4.57 -0.14
C GLY A 305 -12.80 -5.49 0.79
N THR A 306 -11.59 -5.93 0.39
CA THR A 306 -10.75 -6.82 1.19
C THR A 306 -9.57 -6.08 1.79
N SER A 307 -9.45 -6.11 3.11
CA SER A 307 -8.24 -5.59 3.80
C SER A 307 -7.09 -6.56 3.62
N GLN A 308 -5.95 -6.05 3.16
CA GLN A 308 -4.75 -6.83 2.89
C GLN A 308 -3.64 -6.57 3.91
N LYS A 309 -2.63 -7.44 3.95
CA LYS A 309 -1.40 -7.25 4.74
C LYS A 309 -0.16 -7.51 3.87
N ILE A 310 0.82 -6.57 3.92
CA ILE A 310 2.03 -6.57 3.09
C ILE A 310 3.41 -6.55 3.82
N PRO A 311 3.67 -6.77 5.07
CA PRO A 311 2.91 -7.12 6.28
C PRO A 311 2.11 -5.97 6.91
N LEU A 312 2.33 -4.72 6.47
CA LEU A 312 1.56 -3.57 6.93
C LEU A 312 0.08 -3.75 6.57
N SER A 313 -0.82 -3.30 7.45
CA SER A 313 -2.26 -3.35 7.18
C SER A 313 -2.64 -2.34 6.12
N VAL A 314 -3.35 -2.79 5.08
CA VAL A 314 -3.83 -1.98 3.96
C VAL A 314 -5.33 -1.76 4.13
N THR A 315 -5.77 -0.51 4.02
CA THR A 315 -7.19 -0.19 4.02
C THR A 315 -7.84 -0.72 2.74
N ALA A 316 -8.99 -1.39 2.87
CA ALA A 316 -9.71 -1.94 1.73
C ALA A 316 -10.21 -0.84 0.79
N SER A 317 -9.88 -0.96 -0.50
CA SER A 317 -10.48 -0.14 -1.56
C SER A 317 -11.97 -0.42 -1.67
N GLN A 318 -12.76 0.55 -2.13
CA GLN A 318 -14.22 0.49 -2.09
C GLN A 318 -14.82 0.72 -3.47
N PHE A 319 -15.78 -0.10 -3.82
CA PHE A 319 -16.75 0.12 -4.89
C PHE A 319 -18.13 0.19 -4.24
N PRO A 320 -19.07 1.08 -4.69
CA PRO A 320 -20.38 1.20 -4.04
C PRO A 320 -21.16 -0.11 -4.06
N ASP A 321 -21.88 -0.42 -2.96
CA ASP A 321 -22.69 -1.65 -2.82
C ASP A 321 -23.87 -1.70 -3.81
N SER A 322 -24.37 -0.54 -4.21
CA SER A 322 -25.41 -0.40 -5.21
C SER A 322 -25.27 0.93 -5.94
N THR A 323 -25.72 1.00 -7.18
CA THR A 323 -25.74 2.22 -7.99
C THR A 323 -27.03 2.28 -8.81
N ASP A 324 -27.62 3.47 -8.92
CA ASP A 324 -28.51 3.80 -10.03
C ASP A 324 -27.71 4.09 -11.31
N SER A 325 -28.38 4.37 -12.42
CA SER A 325 -27.70 4.58 -13.70
C SER A 325 -26.78 5.80 -13.71
N ALA A 326 -27.12 6.89 -13.00
CA ALA A 326 -26.26 8.09 -12.89
C ALA A 326 -25.02 7.80 -12.03
N GLN A 327 -25.20 7.11 -10.91
CA GLN A 327 -24.16 6.70 -10.01
C GLN A 327 -23.20 5.70 -10.69
N LEU A 328 -23.74 4.75 -11.48
CA LEU A 328 -22.95 3.82 -12.28
C LEU A 328 -22.12 4.55 -13.32
N ALA A 329 -22.70 5.51 -14.02
CA ALA A 329 -22.02 6.35 -15.00
C ALA A 329 -20.85 7.13 -14.37
N MET A 330 -21.05 7.73 -13.19
CA MET A 330 -19.99 8.40 -12.44
C MET A 330 -18.93 7.43 -11.93
N SER A 331 -19.34 6.26 -11.43
CA SER A 331 -18.41 5.21 -10.99
C SER A 331 -17.55 4.70 -12.13
N SER A 332 -18.09 4.61 -13.36
CA SER A 332 -17.35 4.16 -14.54
C SER A 332 -16.16 5.04 -14.92
N ILE A 333 -16.16 6.30 -14.48
CA ILE A 333 -15.05 7.24 -14.64
C ILE A 333 -14.27 7.46 -13.33
N GLY A 334 -14.50 6.60 -12.32
CA GLY A 334 -13.76 6.60 -11.05
C GLY A 334 -14.13 7.74 -10.10
N GLN A 335 -15.37 8.21 -10.19
CA GLN A 335 -15.97 9.24 -9.33
C GLN A 335 -17.07 8.63 -8.45
N TYR A 336 -17.93 9.46 -7.87
CA TYR A 336 -18.96 9.06 -6.92
C TYR A 336 -18.32 8.44 -5.66
N SER A 337 -18.68 7.21 -5.30
CA SER A 337 -18.19 6.54 -4.08
C SER A 337 -17.08 5.51 -4.33
N VAL A 338 -16.46 5.52 -5.51
CA VAL A 338 -15.28 4.68 -5.76
C VAL A 338 -14.09 5.26 -5.02
N LYS A 339 -13.46 4.47 -4.16
CA LYS A 339 -12.31 4.89 -3.34
C LYS A 339 -11.23 3.81 -3.35
N VAL A 340 -9.98 4.21 -3.57
CA VAL A 340 -8.84 3.29 -3.73
C VAL A 340 -7.63 3.74 -2.93
N THR A 341 -6.72 2.79 -2.65
CA THR A 341 -5.34 3.08 -2.25
C THR A 341 -4.42 3.11 -3.48
N PRO A 342 -3.31 3.85 -3.44
CA PRO A 342 -2.26 3.73 -4.46
C PRO A 342 -1.72 2.31 -4.65
N LEU A 343 -1.59 1.54 -3.57
CA LEU A 343 -1.20 0.13 -3.68
C LEU A 343 -2.20 -0.67 -4.52
N GLU A 344 -3.51 -0.47 -4.33
CA GLU A 344 -4.54 -1.16 -5.12
C GLU A 344 -4.40 -0.87 -6.61
N MET A 345 -4.20 0.40 -6.97
CA MET A 345 -4.02 0.78 -8.37
C MET A 345 -2.71 0.24 -8.97
N ALA A 346 -1.65 0.11 -8.16
CA ALA A 346 -0.43 -0.58 -8.57
C ALA A 346 -0.68 -2.09 -8.78
N MET A 347 -1.50 -2.74 -7.94
CA MET A 347 -1.90 -4.15 -8.10
C MET A 347 -2.77 -4.38 -9.34
N VAL A 348 -3.68 -3.45 -9.66
CA VAL A 348 -4.43 -3.48 -10.92
C VAL A 348 -3.48 -3.45 -12.11
N SER A 349 -2.51 -2.54 -12.11
CA SER A 349 -1.48 -2.44 -13.16
C SER A 349 -0.60 -3.69 -13.22
N GLN A 350 -0.17 -4.22 -12.06
CA GLN A 350 0.61 -5.46 -11.94
C GLN A 350 -0.14 -6.66 -12.53
N THR A 351 -1.45 -6.75 -12.29
CA THR A 351 -2.27 -7.83 -12.80
C THR A 351 -2.32 -7.83 -14.32
N ILE A 352 -2.47 -6.67 -14.95
CA ILE A 352 -2.46 -6.53 -16.42
C ILE A 352 -1.07 -6.89 -16.94
N ALA A 353 -0.01 -6.32 -16.36
CA ALA A 353 1.39 -6.59 -16.69
C ALA A 353 1.75 -8.08 -16.63
N ASN A 354 1.16 -8.81 -15.69
CA ASN A 354 1.37 -10.25 -15.48
C ASN A 354 0.29 -11.12 -16.16
N LYS A 355 -0.15 -10.70 -17.36
CA LYS A 355 -1.09 -11.43 -18.21
C LYS A 355 -2.40 -11.81 -17.49
N GLY A 356 -2.88 -10.92 -16.66
CA GLY A 356 -4.13 -11.09 -15.90
C GLY A 356 -4.00 -11.86 -14.59
N THR A 357 -2.79 -12.29 -14.22
CA THR A 357 -2.52 -12.97 -12.94
C THR A 357 -2.13 -11.96 -11.86
N MET A 358 -2.92 -11.89 -10.79
CA MET A 358 -2.61 -11.08 -9.61
C MET A 358 -1.64 -11.82 -8.69
N MET A 359 -0.61 -11.14 -8.24
CA MET A 359 0.30 -11.59 -7.19
C MET A 359 0.00 -10.86 -5.90
N ARG A 360 0.18 -11.55 -4.76
CA ARG A 360 0.06 -10.90 -3.45
C ARG A 360 1.27 -10.00 -3.21
N PRO A 361 1.05 -8.71 -2.91
CA PRO A 361 2.17 -7.84 -2.58
C PRO A 361 2.81 -8.24 -1.25
N TYR A 362 4.13 -8.09 -1.16
CA TYR A 362 4.91 -8.37 0.06
C TYR A 362 6.13 -7.44 0.16
N MET A 363 6.60 -7.20 1.39
CA MET A 363 7.72 -6.30 1.67
C MET A 363 8.90 -6.97 2.38
N ILE A 364 8.71 -8.10 3.05
CA ILE A 364 9.79 -8.87 3.68
C ILE A 364 10.25 -9.92 2.69
N SER A 365 11.51 -9.85 2.26
CA SER A 365 12.15 -10.87 1.42
C SER A 365 12.75 -11.99 2.24
N GLN A 366 13.41 -11.65 3.37
CA GLN A 366 14.10 -12.59 4.22
C GLN A 366 13.94 -12.24 5.69
N ILE A 367 13.96 -13.28 6.55
CA ILE A 367 14.14 -13.17 8.00
C ILE A 367 15.54 -13.68 8.29
N VAL A 368 16.33 -12.89 9.04
CA VAL A 368 17.69 -13.23 9.44
C VAL A 368 17.82 -13.29 10.96
N ASP A 369 18.77 -14.07 11.47
CA ASP A 369 19.10 -14.10 12.89
C ASP A 369 20.02 -12.92 13.29
N SER A 370 20.45 -12.89 14.55
CA SER A 370 21.36 -11.84 15.06
C SER A 370 22.74 -11.84 14.40
N ASP A 371 23.15 -12.94 13.78
CA ASP A 371 24.39 -13.07 13.02
C ASP A 371 24.18 -12.79 11.51
N LEU A 372 23.01 -12.26 11.14
CA LEU A 372 22.53 -11.98 9.77
C LEU A 372 22.45 -13.23 8.86
N GLN A 373 22.36 -14.43 9.46
CA GLN A 373 22.16 -15.66 8.71
C GLN A 373 20.68 -15.81 8.35
N VAL A 374 20.40 -16.13 7.09
CA VAL A 374 19.03 -16.30 6.58
C VAL A 374 18.35 -17.51 7.27
N GLN A 375 17.24 -17.25 7.92
CA GLN A 375 16.42 -18.26 8.60
C GLN A 375 15.16 -18.61 7.79
N SER A 376 14.67 -17.67 6.97
CA SER A 376 13.50 -17.86 6.12
C SER A 376 13.53 -16.90 4.94
N GLU A 377 13.02 -17.34 3.80
CA GLU A 377 12.82 -16.54 2.59
C GLU A 377 11.35 -16.52 2.20
N THR A 378 10.86 -15.37 1.73
CA THR A 378 9.50 -15.24 1.25
C THR A 378 9.39 -15.72 -0.19
N SER A 379 8.51 -16.68 -0.43
CA SER A 379 8.14 -17.07 -1.80
C SER A 379 6.96 -16.25 -2.29
N PRO A 380 7.00 -15.72 -3.54
CA PRO A 380 5.88 -15.00 -4.13
C PRO A 380 4.59 -15.84 -4.16
N VAL A 381 3.47 -15.24 -3.77
CA VAL A 381 2.17 -15.93 -3.71
C VAL A 381 1.27 -15.45 -4.83
N ARG A 382 0.80 -16.39 -5.65
CA ARG A 382 -0.21 -16.13 -6.68
C ARG A 382 -1.59 -16.05 -6.02
N VAL A 383 -2.28 -14.92 -6.17
CA VAL A 383 -3.67 -14.75 -5.73
C VAL A 383 -4.62 -15.46 -6.70
N GLY A 384 -4.39 -15.31 -8.01
CA GLY A 384 -5.16 -15.99 -9.04
C GLY A 384 -5.25 -15.20 -10.34
N GLN A 385 -5.88 -15.84 -11.34
CA GLN A 385 -6.22 -15.21 -12.61
C GLN A 385 -7.45 -14.31 -12.39
N LYS A 386 -7.33 -13.02 -12.67
CA LYS A 386 -8.40 -12.02 -12.49
C LYS A 386 -9.09 -11.68 -13.81
N ILE A 387 -8.32 -11.64 -14.90
CA ILE A 387 -8.77 -11.42 -16.28
C ILE A 387 -8.04 -12.38 -17.20
N SER A 388 -8.57 -12.65 -18.38
CA SER A 388 -7.91 -13.54 -19.35
C SER A 388 -6.63 -12.89 -19.92
N PRO A 389 -5.65 -13.69 -20.40
CA PRO A 389 -4.46 -13.16 -21.06
C PRO A 389 -4.78 -12.29 -22.28
N GLU A 390 -5.86 -12.60 -23.01
CA GLU A 390 -6.34 -11.85 -24.17
C GLU A 390 -6.79 -10.45 -23.77
N ILE A 391 -7.60 -10.34 -22.70
CA ILE A 391 -8.03 -9.05 -22.16
C ILE A 391 -6.83 -8.26 -21.63
N ALA A 392 -5.90 -8.92 -20.93
CA ALA A 392 -4.68 -8.27 -20.45
C ALA A 392 -3.82 -7.73 -21.62
N SER A 393 -3.74 -8.46 -22.74
CA SER A 393 -3.03 -8.00 -23.95
C SER A 393 -3.71 -6.78 -24.57
N GLN A 394 -5.03 -6.83 -24.76
CA GLN A 394 -5.79 -5.67 -25.28
C GLN A 394 -5.64 -4.44 -24.36
N MET A 395 -5.72 -4.64 -23.06
CA MET A 395 -5.49 -3.56 -22.09
C MET A 395 -4.07 -2.98 -22.17
N THR A 396 -3.06 -3.84 -22.37
CA THR A 396 -1.67 -3.39 -22.56
C THR A 396 -1.54 -2.49 -23.77
N GLU A 397 -2.14 -2.87 -24.92
CA GLU A 397 -2.14 -2.05 -26.13
C GLU A 397 -2.85 -0.72 -25.94
N LEU A 398 -4.02 -0.73 -25.31
CA LEU A 398 -4.76 0.49 -24.97
C LEU A 398 -3.94 1.42 -24.07
N MET A 399 -3.32 0.87 -23.01
CA MET A 399 -2.48 1.63 -22.08
C MET A 399 -1.19 2.15 -22.72
N GLN A 400 -0.61 1.45 -23.68
CA GLN A 400 0.52 1.96 -24.49
C GLN A 400 0.10 3.20 -25.30
N GLY A 401 -1.10 3.19 -25.87
CA GLY A 401 -1.65 4.35 -26.62
C GLY A 401 -1.71 5.62 -25.80
N VAL A 402 -1.93 5.54 -24.48
CA VAL A 402 -1.94 6.71 -23.58
C VAL A 402 -0.59 7.43 -23.56
N VAL A 403 0.51 6.70 -23.75
CA VAL A 403 1.88 7.23 -23.66
C VAL A 403 2.45 7.52 -25.05
N SER A 404 2.16 6.65 -26.03
CA SER A 404 2.80 6.69 -27.35
C SER A 404 2.09 7.56 -28.38
N GLN A 405 0.77 7.77 -28.24
CA GLN A 405 0.02 8.58 -29.19
C GLN A 405 0.21 10.08 -28.90
N PRO A 406 0.32 10.93 -29.93
CA PRO A 406 0.55 12.38 -29.73
C PRO A 406 -0.60 13.08 -28.96
N TYR A 407 -1.79 12.50 -29.01
CA TYR A 407 -2.97 12.95 -28.28
C TYR A 407 -3.16 12.23 -26.93
N GLY A 408 -2.25 11.34 -26.56
CA GLY A 408 -2.30 10.60 -25.30
C GLY A 408 -2.05 11.50 -24.09
N THR A 409 -2.76 11.25 -23.02
CA THR A 409 -2.66 12.07 -21.80
C THR A 409 -1.42 11.78 -20.96
N GLY A 410 -0.65 10.76 -21.31
CA GLY A 410 0.51 10.27 -20.54
C GLY A 410 1.85 10.39 -21.27
N THR A 411 1.98 11.22 -22.29
CA THR A 411 3.21 11.38 -23.09
C THR A 411 4.45 11.73 -22.27
N GLU A 412 4.28 12.40 -21.11
CA GLU A 412 5.36 12.71 -20.16
C GLU A 412 6.01 11.46 -19.51
N MET A 413 5.34 10.31 -19.59
CA MET A 413 5.88 9.03 -19.10
C MET A 413 6.73 8.30 -20.14
N ALA A 414 6.84 8.81 -21.37
CA ALA A 414 7.59 8.17 -22.43
C ALA A 414 9.08 8.00 -22.09
N LEU A 415 9.61 6.80 -22.34
CA LEU A 415 11.01 6.44 -22.14
C LEU A 415 11.66 6.10 -23.47
N PRO A 416 12.86 6.62 -23.77
CA PRO A 416 13.56 6.28 -25.00
C PRO A 416 13.84 4.75 -25.10
N GLY A 417 13.36 4.12 -26.16
CA GLY A 417 13.59 2.69 -26.42
C GLY A 417 12.85 1.70 -25.51
N ILE A 418 11.98 2.18 -24.62
CA ILE A 418 11.21 1.34 -23.70
C ILE A 418 9.73 1.68 -23.86
N SER A 419 8.91 0.66 -24.15
CA SER A 419 7.47 0.85 -24.21
C SER A 419 6.86 0.95 -22.81
N VAL A 420 6.04 1.97 -22.60
CA VAL A 420 5.34 2.21 -21.31
C VAL A 420 3.85 2.06 -21.55
N ALA A 421 3.18 1.28 -20.70
CA ALA A 421 1.73 1.14 -20.68
C ALA A 421 1.21 1.86 -19.42
N ALA A 422 0.36 2.89 -19.59
CA ALA A 422 -0.11 3.68 -18.47
C ALA A 422 -1.52 4.23 -18.66
N LYS A 423 -2.09 4.77 -17.59
CA LYS A 423 -3.30 5.57 -17.58
C LYS A 423 -3.15 6.73 -16.61
N THR A 424 -3.49 7.91 -17.06
CA THR A 424 -3.58 9.11 -16.22
C THR A 424 -4.99 9.25 -15.63
N GLY A 425 -5.07 9.92 -14.49
CA GLY A 425 -6.32 10.28 -13.85
C GLY A 425 -6.23 11.68 -13.25
N THR A 426 -7.37 12.35 -13.23
CA THR A 426 -7.62 13.54 -12.42
C THR A 426 -8.98 13.31 -11.76
N ALA A 427 -9.03 13.39 -10.44
CA ALA A 427 -10.22 13.07 -9.67
C ALA A 427 -10.54 14.20 -8.71
N GLU A 428 -11.73 14.75 -8.78
CA GLU A 428 -12.22 15.73 -7.81
C GLU A 428 -12.30 15.08 -6.42
N VAL A 429 -11.89 15.82 -5.39
CA VAL A 429 -11.94 15.34 -4.00
C VAL A 429 -13.37 15.25 -3.50
N GLY A 430 -14.25 16.18 -3.94
CA GLY A 430 -15.68 16.16 -3.63
C GLY A 430 -16.04 16.66 -2.23
N ASP A 431 -15.11 17.33 -1.54
CA ASP A 431 -15.29 17.93 -0.21
C ASP A 431 -15.68 19.41 -0.24
N GLY A 432 -15.91 19.95 -1.42
CA GLY A 432 -16.24 21.35 -1.64
C GLY A 432 -15.02 22.30 -1.68
N SER A 433 -13.80 21.79 -1.53
CA SER A 433 -12.55 22.57 -1.61
C SER A 433 -12.24 23.03 -3.05
N GLY A 434 -12.77 22.34 -4.07
CA GLY A 434 -12.39 22.50 -5.46
C GLY A 434 -11.04 21.84 -5.79
N HIS A 435 -10.48 21.05 -4.86
CA HIS A 435 -9.25 20.32 -5.08
C HIS A 435 -9.49 19.02 -5.87
N ALA A 436 -8.46 18.60 -6.60
CA ALA A 436 -8.44 17.32 -7.30
C ALA A 436 -7.14 16.55 -6.99
N ASN A 437 -7.15 15.26 -7.26
CA ASN A 437 -5.99 14.37 -7.14
C ASN A 437 -5.53 13.94 -8.53
N ALA A 438 -4.23 14.03 -8.77
CA ALA A 438 -3.61 13.55 -10.00
C ALA A 438 -3.10 12.12 -9.84
N TRP A 439 -3.34 11.29 -10.86
CA TRP A 439 -2.92 9.90 -10.90
C TRP A 439 -2.11 9.58 -12.15
N ALA A 440 -1.08 8.75 -11.97
CA ALA A 440 -0.45 8.00 -13.05
C ALA A 440 -0.29 6.56 -12.58
N VAL A 441 -0.87 5.61 -13.33
CA VAL A 441 -0.82 4.18 -13.01
C VAL A 441 -0.42 3.41 -14.26
N GLY A 442 0.39 2.36 -14.12
CA GLY A 442 0.86 1.63 -15.27
C GLY A 442 2.02 0.69 -14.99
N PHE A 443 2.72 0.29 -16.03
CA PHE A 443 3.87 -0.61 -15.95
C PHE A 443 4.83 -0.43 -17.13
N ALA A 444 6.06 -0.87 -16.95
CA ALA A 444 7.08 -0.89 -17.99
C ALA A 444 8.11 -2.01 -17.76
N PRO A 445 8.79 -2.49 -18.84
CA PRO A 445 8.41 -2.37 -20.24
C PRO A 445 7.06 -3.03 -20.53
N ALA A 446 6.31 -2.56 -21.53
CA ALA A 446 4.99 -3.14 -21.81
C ALA A 446 5.06 -4.55 -22.43
N ASP A 447 6.13 -4.87 -23.16
CA ASP A 447 6.39 -6.16 -23.80
C ASP A 447 6.95 -7.22 -22.84
N ASN A 448 7.78 -6.82 -21.88
CA ASN A 448 8.32 -7.70 -20.82
C ASN A 448 8.29 -6.97 -19.46
N PRO A 449 7.13 -6.87 -18.84
CA PRO A 449 6.93 -6.06 -17.64
C PRO A 449 7.86 -6.45 -16.49
N LYS A 450 8.50 -5.42 -15.91
CA LYS A 450 9.34 -5.53 -14.72
C LYS A 450 8.75 -4.77 -13.55
N ILE A 451 8.24 -3.55 -13.79
CA ILE A 451 7.76 -2.64 -12.75
C ILE A 451 6.32 -2.25 -13.07
N ALA A 452 5.42 -2.46 -12.12
CA ALA A 452 4.09 -1.86 -12.10
C ALA A 452 4.06 -0.74 -11.04
N PHE A 453 3.34 0.34 -11.31
CA PHE A 453 3.38 1.52 -10.45
C PHE A 453 2.03 2.22 -10.32
N ALA A 454 1.91 2.97 -9.23
CA ALA A 454 0.90 4.00 -9.05
C ALA A 454 1.53 5.23 -8.37
N VAL A 455 1.24 6.39 -8.92
CA VAL A 455 1.64 7.70 -8.39
C VAL A 455 0.38 8.51 -8.15
N LEU A 456 0.27 9.05 -6.94
CA LEU A 456 -0.77 9.97 -6.49
C LEU A 456 -0.13 11.30 -6.12
N VAL A 457 -0.71 12.41 -6.59
CA VAL A 457 -0.39 13.77 -6.15
C VAL A 457 -1.70 14.45 -5.76
N GLU A 458 -1.83 14.83 -4.48
CA GLU A 458 -3.00 15.56 -3.99
C GLU A 458 -2.94 17.02 -4.42
N GLY A 459 -4.09 17.62 -4.74
CA GLY A 459 -4.24 19.06 -4.89
C GLY A 459 -4.19 19.77 -3.55
N ASP A 460 -3.72 21.00 -3.58
CA ASP A 460 -3.68 21.92 -2.44
C ASP A 460 -3.99 23.37 -2.89
N ASP A 461 -4.00 24.32 -1.95
CA ASP A 461 -4.30 25.71 -2.24
C ASP A 461 -3.35 26.36 -3.26
N SER A 462 -2.11 25.87 -3.38
CA SER A 462 -1.12 26.37 -4.35
C SER A 462 -1.30 25.79 -5.75
N ARG A 463 -1.84 24.57 -5.83
CA ARG A 463 -2.17 23.85 -7.06
C ARG A 463 -3.44 23.00 -6.84
N PRO A 464 -4.62 23.64 -6.89
CA PRO A 464 -5.87 22.96 -6.55
C PRO A 464 -6.19 21.75 -7.44
N VAL A 465 -5.88 21.84 -8.73
CA VAL A 465 -6.16 20.81 -9.73
C VAL A 465 -4.86 20.37 -10.42
N PRO A 466 -4.06 19.48 -9.79
CA PRO A 466 -2.95 18.85 -10.48
C PRO A 466 -3.46 17.87 -11.54
N HIS A 467 -2.69 17.67 -12.62
CA HIS A 467 -3.05 16.78 -13.71
C HIS A 467 -2.17 15.53 -13.76
N GLY A 468 -2.78 14.37 -14.03
CA GLY A 468 -2.10 13.10 -14.07
C GLY A 468 -0.89 13.06 -15.01
N GLY A 469 -1.00 13.67 -16.21
CA GLY A 469 0.09 13.73 -17.18
C GLY A 469 1.26 14.59 -16.71
N SER A 470 1.00 15.86 -16.36
CA SER A 470 2.04 16.86 -16.05
C SER A 470 2.57 16.82 -14.62
N ASP A 471 1.81 16.28 -13.64
CA ASP A 471 2.21 16.26 -12.24
C ASP A 471 2.64 14.88 -11.75
N ALA A 472 1.88 13.83 -12.06
CA ALA A 472 2.20 12.47 -11.67
C ALA A 472 3.08 11.75 -12.72
N GLY A 473 2.91 12.06 -14.01
CA GLY A 473 3.69 11.45 -15.11
C GLY A 473 5.20 11.59 -14.98
N PRO A 474 5.77 12.79 -14.74
CA PRO A 474 7.21 12.96 -14.56
C PRO A 474 7.79 12.17 -13.37
N ILE A 475 7.00 11.98 -12.29
CA ILE A 475 7.40 11.16 -11.14
C ILE A 475 7.47 9.70 -11.57
N ALA A 476 6.43 9.19 -12.25
CA ALA A 476 6.39 7.83 -12.79
C ALA A 476 7.53 7.57 -13.77
N ARG A 477 7.81 8.52 -14.68
CA ARG A 477 8.94 8.44 -15.61
C ARG A 477 10.27 8.28 -14.89
N ALA A 478 10.55 9.12 -13.89
CA ALA A 478 11.80 9.07 -13.14
C ALA A 478 11.93 7.76 -12.35
N LEU A 479 10.83 7.28 -11.74
CA LEU A 479 10.78 6.00 -11.03
C LEU A 479 11.12 4.83 -11.96
N LEU A 480 10.52 4.80 -13.16
CA LEU A 480 10.77 3.77 -14.16
C LEU A 480 12.20 3.84 -14.72
N GLN A 481 12.71 5.05 -14.99
CA GLN A 481 14.09 5.25 -15.44
C GLN A 481 15.11 4.67 -14.46
N GLU A 482 14.85 4.81 -13.16
CA GLU A 482 15.74 4.27 -12.13
C GLU A 482 15.60 2.75 -12.01
N GLY A 483 14.38 2.25 -11.89
CA GLY A 483 14.15 0.83 -11.63
C GLY A 483 14.37 -0.08 -12.84
N LEU A 484 14.59 0.46 -14.05
CA LEU A 484 14.86 -0.30 -15.27
C LEU A 484 16.35 -0.29 -15.69
N LYS A 485 17.22 0.40 -14.93
CA LYS A 485 18.67 0.31 -15.09
C LYS A 485 19.14 -1.11 -14.78
#